data_df9296fe7c2c846d86884ed5ab77ddf3
#
_entry.id   df9296fe7c2c846d86884ed5ab77ddf3
#
_cell.length_a   1.000
_cell.length_b   1.000
_cell.length_c   1.000
_cell.angle_alpha   90.00
_cell.angle_beta   90.00
_cell.angle_gamma   90.00
#
_symmetry.space_group_name_H-M   'P 1'
#
loop_
_entity.id
_entity.type
_entity.pdbx_description
1 polymer ?
#
loop_
_entity_poly.entity_id
_entity_poly.type
_entity_poly.pdbx_seq_one_letter_code
_entity_poly.pdbx_strand_id
1 'polypeptide(L)'
;MNDTFMKEKPILPLLTSMALPMVISMLVNSLYNIVDSFFVAQINEQAMTALSLVFPVQNFVNATAIGFGVGINAMIAFHLGAGNKGNANASATHGMILSVIHGFLALIISIAIMPTFLGAFTKDENVIKLGLEYSRIVFLFAPVIMISLAFEKIFQAVGRMNETMFALLCGCISNIILDPLLIFGIGFFPKLGIKGAALATGIGQIITVIVYLIYYVKKPLPVKLKKSCLPLQRSLDFRLYTIGVPAILNLALPSFLVSFLNGVLSAYSDIYVVVLGIYYKLQTFLYLPASGIVQGMRPVIGYNYGAGEMDRVRKIFRLALLMCGGIMTGGTLLCLFFANDLIGMFTTNPETIQAGGLALRIISSGFIVSSISVTASGALEGLGKGVQSLLISLMRYVIIIMPAAFILSRIWGAVGVWNAFWITELTSAIASVWIYQKSFKH
;
A
#
# COMPACT_ATOMS: atom_id res chain seq x y z
N MET A 1 19.80 19.13 -7.06
CA MET A 1 19.48 19.18 -5.62
C MET A 1 20.75 18.87 -4.87
N ASN A 2 21.03 19.63 -3.78
CA ASN A 2 22.17 19.34 -2.93
C ASN A 2 21.92 17.98 -2.26
N ASP A 3 22.91 17.06 -2.26
CA ASP A 3 22.77 15.71 -1.70
C ASP A 3 22.40 15.70 -0.19
N THR A 4 22.55 16.85 0.47
CA THR A 4 22.35 17.07 1.92
C THR A 4 20.99 17.69 2.28
N PHE A 5 20.11 17.98 1.30
CA PHE A 5 18.88 18.72 1.56
C PHE A 5 17.95 18.05 2.60
N MET A 6 17.98 16.72 2.73
CA MET A 6 17.20 16.02 3.75
C MET A 6 17.70 16.27 5.17
N LYS A 7 18.97 16.64 5.31
CA LYS A 7 19.59 16.99 6.59
C LYS A 7 19.45 18.48 6.92
N GLU A 8 19.49 19.36 5.92
CA GLU A 8 19.62 20.81 6.11
C GLU A 8 18.27 21.54 6.09
N LYS A 9 17.32 21.10 5.27
CA LYS A 9 16.03 21.80 5.08
C LYS A 9 15.19 21.81 6.36
N PRO A 10 14.44 22.88 6.68
CA PRO A 10 13.50 22.88 7.80
C PRO A 10 12.51 21.69 7.69
N ILE A 11 12.19 21.06 8.83
CA ILE A 11 11.51 19.76 8.84
C ILE A 11 10.09 19.84 8.25
N LEU A 12 9.30 20.84 8.60
CA LEU A 12 7.92 20.96 8.11
C LEU A 12 7.85 21.14 6.59
N PRO A 13 8.56 22.10 5.95
CA PRO A 13 8.60 22.19 4.50
C PRO A 13 9.18 20.95 3.82
N LEU A 14 10.14 20.29 4.46
CA LEU A 14 10.71 19.04 3.95
C LEU A 14 9.65 17.95 3.92
N LEU A 15 8.99 17.64 5.04
CA LEU A 15 7.96 16.61 5.11
C LEU A 15 6.79 16.91 4.19
N THR A 16 6.32 18.14 4.12
CA THR A 16 5.22 18.54 3.22
C THR A 16 5.62 18.32 1.76
N SER A 17 6.83 18.71 1.37
CA SER A 17 7.33 18.51 0.00
C SER A 17 7.52 17.03 -0.38
N MET A 18 7.69 16.16 0.61
CA MET A 18 7.80 14.72 0.40
C MET A 18 6.44 14.02 0.46
N ALA A 19 5.56 14.44 1.37
CA ALA A 19 4.27 13.79 1.61
C ALA A 19 3.22 14.17 0.56
N LEU A 20 3.10 15.45 0.20
CA LEU A 20 2.04 15.92 -0.69
C LEU A 20 2.03 15.21 -2.05
N PRO A 21 3.17 15.05 -2.76
CA PRO A 21 3.18 14.27 -4.00
C PRO A 21 2.74 12.82 -3.79
N MET A 22 3.06 12.21 -2.64
CA MET A 22 2.65 10.84 -2.36
C MET A 22 1.15 10.72 -2.09
N VAL A 23 0.56 11.68 -1.36
CA VAL A 23 -0.89 11.76 -1.15
C VAL A 23 -1.62 11.86 -2.49
N ILE A 24 -1.16 12.75 -3.38
CA ILE A 24 -1.74 12.92 -4.73
C ILE A 24 -1.61 11.62 -5.54
N SER A 25 -0.44 11.01 -5.54
CA SER A 25 -0.20 9.73 -6.24
C SER A 25 -1.13 8.62 -5.77
N MET A 26 -1.30 8.48 -4.45
CA MET A 26 -2.17 7.47 -3.86
C MET A 26 -3.65 7.74 -4.18
N LEU A 27 -4.08 9.01 -4.16
CA LEU A 27 -5.43 9.40 -4.53
C LEU A 27 -5.73 9.03 -5.98
N VAL A 28 -4.84 9.40 -6.90
CA VAL A 28 -5.02 9.09 -8.33
C VAL A 28 -4.96 7.58 -8.59
N ASN A 29 -4.09 6.86 -7.89
CA ASN A 29 -4.04 5.40 -7.97
C ASN A 29 -5.34 4.74 -7.46
N SER A 30 -5.96 5.28 -6.41
CA SER A 30 -7.26 4.80 -5.94
C SER A 30 -8.38 5.10 -6.94
N LEU A 31 -8.37 6.29 -7.54
CA LEU A 31 -9.35 6.67 -8.55
C LEU A 31 -9.23 5.81 -9.81
N TYR A 32 -8.02 5.56 -10.28
CA TYR A 32 -7.83 4.72 -11.46
C TYR A 32 -8.36 3.30 -11.24
N ASN A 33 -8.15 2.69 -10.07
CA ASN A 33 -8.69 1.37 -9.75
C ASN A 33 -10.23 1.34 -9.78
N ILE A 34 -10.88 2.43 -9.36
CA ILE A 34 -12.34 2.56 -9.43
C ILE A 34 -12.80 2.65 -10.89
N VAL A 35 -12.10 3.47 -11.70
CA VAL A 35 -12.44 3.68 -13.12
C VAL A 35 -12.24 2.41 -13.93
N ASP A 36 -11.15 1.68 -13.72
CA ASP A 36 -10.90 0.37 -14.35
C ASP A 36 -12.02 -0.62 -14.05
N SER A 37 -12.37 -0.75 -12.75
CA SER A 37 -13.49 -1.62 -12.33
C SER A 37 -14.83 -1.19 -12.93
N PHE A 38 -15.08 0.11 -13.07
CA PHE A 38 -16.28 0.66 -13.68
C PHE A 38 -16.40 0.26 -15.16
N PHE A 39 -15.32 0.36 -15.94
CA PHE A 39 -15.34 -0.06 -17.35
C PHE A 39 -15.48 -1.56 -17.50
N VAL A 40 -14.82 -2.37 -16.66
CA VAL A 40 -14.98 -3.83 -16.68
C VAL A 40 -16.41 -4.24 -16.33
N ALA A 41 -17.05 -3.57 -15.36
CA ALA A 41 -18.44 -3.83 -15.00
C ALA A 41 -19.43 -3.59 -16.18
N GLN A 42 -19.09 -2.69 -17.10
CA GLN A 42 -19.91 -2.43 -18.30
C GLN A 42 -19.77 -3.51 -19.38
N ILE A 43 -18.82 -4.43 -19.29
CA ILE A 43 -18.71 -5.57 -20.22
C ILE A 43 -19.87 -6.54 -19.95
N ASN A 44 -19.90 -7.13 -18.77
CA ASN A 44 -20.97 -7.96 -18.19
C ASN A 44 -20.64 -8.31 -16.74
N GLU A 45 -21.60 -8.89 -16.01
CA GLU A 45 -21.41 -9.30 -14.61
C GLU A 45 -20.34 -10.40 -14.45
N GLN A 46 -20.22 -11.30 -15.40
CA GLN A 46 -19.22 -12.38 -15.36
C GLN A 46 -17.80 -11.83 -15.47
N ALA A 47 -17.57 -10.78 -16.27
CA ALA A 47 -16.27 -10.11 -16.37
C ALA A 47 -15.90 -9.42 -15.04
N MET A 48 -16.86 -8.76 -14.38
CA MET A 48 -16.63 -8.15 -13.08
C MET A 48 -16.37 -9.19 -11.99
N THR A 49 -17.08 -10.31 -12.02
CA THR A 49 -16.83 -11.44 -11.11
C THR A 49 -15.44 -12.03 -11.35
N ALA A 50 -15.04 -12.23 -12.60
CA ALA A 50 -13.72 -12.72 -12.97
C ALA A 50 -12.60 -11.79 -12.47
N LEU A 51 -12.74 -10.46 -12.68
CA LEU A 51 -11.81 -9.47 -12.17
C LEU A 51 -11.69 -9.56 -10.65
N SER A 52 -12.82 -9.64 -9.95
CA SER A 52 -12.86 -9.71 -8.48
C SER A 52 -12.17 -10.96 -7.93
N LEU A 53 -12.28 -12.11 -8.64
CA LEU A 53 -11.59 -13.35 -8.27
C LEU A 53 -10.09 -13.31 -8.57
N VAL A 54 -9.64 -12.60 -9.60
CA VAL A 54 -8.20 -12.44 -9.91
C VAL A 54 -7.52 -11.44 -8.97
N PHE A 55 -8.26 -10.43 -8.51
CA PHE A 55 -7.75 -9.32 -7.72
C PHE A 55 -6.90 -9.73 -6.50
N PRO A 56 -7.25 -10.73 -5.67
CA PRO A 56 -6.42 -11.13 -4.53
C PRO A 56 -5.00 -11.55 -4.92
N VAL A 57 -4.85 -12.29 -6.02
CA VAL A 57 -3.52 -12.71 -6.50
C VAL A 57 -2.74 -11.52 -7.06
N GLN A 58 -3.40 -10.64 -7.80
CA GLN A 58 -2.80 -9.40 -8.30
C GLN A 58 -2.36 -8.49 -7.15
N ASN A 59 -3.19 -8.36 -6.12
CA ASN A 59 -2.85 -7.58 -4.92
C ASN A 59 -1.66 -8.19 -4.16
N PHE A 60 -1.54 -9.51 -4.10
CA PHE A 60 -0.38 -10.17 -3.50
C PHE A 60 0.92 -9.88 -4.27
N VAL A 61 0.88 -9.87 -5.60
CA VAL A 61 2.02 -9.47 -6.45
C VAL A 61 2.41 -8.02 -6.18
N ASN A 62 1.44 -7.11 -6.11
CA ASN A 62 1.67 -5.71 -5.79
C ASN A 62 2.24 -5.53 -4.37
N ALA A 63 1.67 -6.23 -3.37
CA ALA A 63 2.16 -6.20 -2.00
C ALA A 63 3.61 -6.68 -1.89
N THR A 64 3.97 -7.72 -2.66
CA THR A 64 5.37 -8.21 -2.73
C THR A 64 6.30 -7.14 -3.30
N ALA A 65 5.90 -6.48 -4.38
CA ALA A 65 6.69 -5.42 -5.00
C ALA A 65 6.84 -4.19 -4.09
N ILE A 66 5.75 -3.72 -3.49
CA ILE A 66 5.74 -2.56 -2.59
C ILE A 66 6.57 -2.87 -1.33
N GLY A 67 6.33 -4.03 -0.71
CA GLY A 67 7.01 -4.40 0.54
C GLY A 67 8.51 -4.59 0.35
N PHE A 68 8.92 -5.31 -0.70
CA PHE A 68 10.35 -5.43 -1.02
C PHE A 68 10.98 -4.07 -1.35
N GLY A 69 10.23 -3.21 -2.05
CA GLY A 69 10.61 -1.84 -2.35
C GLY A 69 10.84 -0.96 -1.11
N VAL A 70 10.11 -1.21 0.00
CA VAL A 70 10.36 -0.53 1.29
C VAL A 70 11.78 -0.85 1.78
N GLY A 71 12.25 -2.09 1.63
CA GLY A 71 13.62 -2.49 1.93
C GLY A 71 14.64 -1.71 1.08
N ILE A 72 14.40 -1.61 -0.23
CA ILE A 72 15.24 -0.83 -1.15
C ILE A 72 15.33 0.63 -0.70
N ASN A 73 14.16 1.25 -0.42
CA ASN A 73 14.08 2.64 0.02
C ASN A 73 14.87 2.89 1.31
N ALA A 74 14.66 2.08 2.34
CA ALA A 74 15.30 2.23 3.64
C ALA A 74 16.82 2.09 3.54
N MET A 75 17.32 1.07 2.81
CA MET A 75 18.76 0.82 2.66
C MET A 75 19.45 1.93 1.87
N ILE A 76 18.86 2.40 0.78
CA ILE A 76 19.42 3.51 -0.01
C ILE A 76 19.47 4.79 0.84
N ALA A 77 18.36 5.17 1.48
CA ALA A 77 18.29 6.37 2.30
C ALA A 77 19.31 6.34 3.45
N PHE A 78 19.41 5.21 4.15
CA PHE A 78 20.39 5.02 5.22
C PHE A 78 21.83 5.20 4.73
N HIS A 79 22.22 4.51 3.66
CA HIS A 79 23.59 4.57 3.15
C HIS A 79 23.95 5.94 2.55
N LEU A 80 22.98 6.64 1.94
CA LEU A 80 23.20 8.03 1.50
C LEU A 80 23.41 8.96 2.69
N GLY A 81 22.60 8.83 3.75
CA GLY A 81 22.77 9.58 4.98
C GLY A 81 24.13 9.35 5.65
N ALA A 82 24.59 8.09 5.67
CA ALA A 82 25.90 7.69 6.17
C ALA A 82 27.08 8.11 5.27
N GLY A 83 26.82 8.78 4.15
CA GLY A 83 27.87 9.16 3.17
C GLY A 83 28.44 7.99 2.37
N ASN A 84 27.90 6.79 2.50
CA ASN A 84 28.36 5.58 1.83
C ASN A 84 27.67 5.39 0.47
N LYS A 85 28.09 6.16 -0.53
CA LYS A 85 27.54 6.07 -1.90
C LYS A 85 27.78 4.71 -2.56
N GLY A 86 28.81 3.97 -2.16
CA GLY A 86 29.09 2.62 -2.66
C GLY A 86 27.97 1.65 -2.30
N ASN A 87 27.64 1.55 -1.02
CA ASN A 87 26.56 0.69 -0.54
C ASN A 87 25.17 1.18 -0.96
N ALA A 88 24.96 2.50 -1.12
CA ALA A 88 23.72 3.04 -1.69
C ALA A 88 23.52 2.57 -3.14
N ASN A 89 24.56 2.62 -3.98
CA ASN A 89 24.52 2.13 -5.35
C ASN A 89 24.32 0.59 -5.39
N ALA A 90 24.99 -0.15 -4.50
CA ALA A 90 24.81 -1.59 -4.38
C ALA A 90 23.37 -1.92 -3.97
N SER A 91 22.81 -1.25 -2.97
CA SER A 91 21.41 -1.45 -2.54
C SER A 91 20.39 -1.19 -3.67
N ALA A 92 20.61 -0.15 -4.47
CA ALA A 92 19.76 0.14 -5.64
C ALA A 92 19.92 -0.93 -6.73
N THR A 93 21.16 -1.35 -7.03
CA THR A 93 21.44 -2.34 -8.09
C THR A 93 20.92 -3.71 -7.71
N HIS A 94 21.21 -4.19 -6.50
CA HIS A 94 20.70 -5.48 -6.01
C HIS A 94 19.18 -5.46 -5.88
N GLY A 95 18.63 -4.37 -5.33
CA GLY A 95 17.19 -4.21 -5.22
C GLY A 95 16.48 -4.28 -6.57
N MET A 96 17.03 -3.66 -7.61
CA MET A 96 16.48 -3.73 -8.97
C MET A 96 16.57 -5.14 -9.55
N ILE A 97 17.73 -5.82 -9.43
CA ILE A 97 17.93 -7.19 -9.94
C ILE A 97 16.98 -8.16 -9.24
N LEU A 98 16.93 -8.11 -7.91
CA LEU A 98 16.04 -8.98 -7.14
C LEU A 98 14.56 -8.70 -7.46
N SER A 99 14.18 -7.43 -7.69
CA SER A 99 12.82 -7.09 -8.14
C SER A 99 12.51 -7.71 -9.51
N VAL A 100 13.45 -7.70 -10.47
CA VAL A 100 13.29 -8.39 -11.76
C VAL A 100 13.09 -9.89 -11.56
N ILE A 101 13.91 -10.52 -10.72
CA ILE A 101 13.80 -11.96 -10.41
C ILE A 101 12.43 -12.26 -9.78
N HIS A 102 12.01 -11.47 -8.78
CA HIS A 102 10.68 -11.62 -8.17
C HIS A 102 9.55 -11.43 -9.19
N GLY A 103 9.72 -10.52 -10.16
CA GLY A 103 8.76 -10.30 -11.23
C GLY A 103 8.56 -11.54 -12.10
N PHE A 104 9.65 -12.19 -12.51
CA PHE A 104 9.58 -13.44 -13.26
C PHE A 104 9.02 -14.60 -12.42
N LEU A 105 9.40 -14.69 -11.14
CA LEU A 105 8.81 -15.68 -10.24
C LEU A 105 7.31 -15.46 -10.06
N ALA A 106 6.89 -14.21 -9.84
CA ALA A 106 5.48 -13.85 -9.74
C ALA A 106 4.69 -14.18 -11.00
N LEU A 107 5.26 -13.89 -12.18
CA LEU A 107 4.68 -14.27 -13.48
C LEU A 107 4.42 -15.79 -13.55
N ILE A 108 5.47 -16.59 -13.33
CA ILE A 108 5.39 -18.05 -13.45
C ILE A 108 4.41 -18.63 -12.43
N ILE A 109 4.54 -18.24 -11.16
CA ILE A 109 3.72 -18.77 -10.07
C ILE A 109 2.26 -18.36 -10.25
N SER A 110 1.99 -17.08 -10.57
CA SER A 110 0.61 -16.61 -10.73
C SER A 110 -0.11 -17.28 -11.89
N ILE A 111 0.55 -17.43 -13.05
CA ILE A 111 -0.05 -18.13 -14.20
C ILE A 111 -0.29 -19.60 -13.89
N ALA A 112 0.64 -20.26 -13.19
CA ALA A 112 0.50 -21.69 -12.84
C ALA A 112 -0.63 -21.96 -11.83
N ILE A 113 -0.80 -21.08 -10.85
CA ILE A 113 -1.79 -21.25 -9.78
C ILE A 113 -3.21 -20.87 -10.25
N MET A 114 -3.34 -19.93 -11.18
CA MET A 114 -4.61 -19.29 -11.53
C MET A 114 -5.74 -20.27 -11.93
N PRO A 115 -5.49 -21.32 -12.75
CA PRO A 115 -6.55 -22.27 -13.11
C PRO A 115 -7.16 -22.98 -11.89
N THR A 116 -6.31 -23.50 -11.01
CA THR A 116 -6.73 -24.17 -9.77
C THR A 116 -7.41 -23.21 -8.81
N PHE A 117 -6.87 -22.00 -8.68
CA PHE A 117 -7.44 -20.95 -7.83
C PHE A 117 -8.85 -20.57 -8.25
N LEU A 118 -9.07 -20.24 -9.54
CA LEU A 118 -10.41 -19.90 -10.03
C LEU A 118 -11.38 -21.07 -9.90
N GLY A 119 -10.98 -22.28 -10.24
CA GLY A 119 -11.81 -23.49 -10.11
C GLY A 119 -12.20 -23.84 -8.67
N ALA A 120 -11.45 -23.34 -7.67
CA ALA A 120 -11.80 -23.51 -6.25
C ALA A 120 -12.91 -22.54 -5.80
N PHE A 121 -13.05 -21.36 -6.45
CA PHE A 121 -13.99 -20.33 -6.04
C PHE A 121 -15.29 -20.29 -6.89
N THR A 122 -15.26 -20.80 -8.12
CA THR A 122 -16.43 -20.80 -8.99
C THR A 122 -16.46 -22.04 -9.87
N LYS A 123 -17.68 -22.46 -10.26
CA LYS A 123 -17.92 -23.51 -11.26
C LYS A 123 -18.43 -22.95 -12.60
N ASP A 124 -18.63 -21.62 -12.68
CA ASP A 124 -19.03 -20.98 -13.94
C ASP A 124 -17.85 -20.96 -14.91
N GLU A 125 -17.95 -21.76 -15.97
CA GLU A 125 -16.89 -21.89 -16.98
C GLU A 125 -16.58 -20.58 -17.70
N ASN A 126 -17.58 -19.71 -17.89
CA ASN A 126 -17.37 -18.40 -18.51
C ASN A 126 -16.56 -17.47 -17.60
N VAL A 127 -16.86 -17.45 -16.30
CA VAL A 127 -16.09 -16.68 -15.31
C VAL A 127 -14.65 -17.19 -15.24
N ILE A 128 -14.45 -18.52 -15.21
CA ILE A 128 -13.10 -19.12 -15.22
C ILE A 128 -12.35 -18.72 -16.49
N LYS A 129 -13.00 -18.83 -17.68
CA LYS A 129 -12.40 -18.45 -18.95
C LYS A 129 -11.99 -16.98 -18.97
N LEU A 130 -12.88 -16.06 -18.59
CA LEU A 130 -12.61 -14.63 -18.54
C LEU A 130 -11.49 -14.31 -17.53
N GLY A 131 -11.50 -14.95 -16.36
CA GLY A 131 -10.45 -14.81 -15.36
C GLY A 131 -9.09 -15.28 -15.84
N LEU A 132 -9.02 -16.39 -16.58
CA LEU A 132 -7.78 -16.87 -17.19
C LEU A 132 -7.29 -15.98 -18.33
N GLU A 133 -8.20 -15.45 -19.14
CA GLU A 133 -7.87 -14.50 -20.21
C GLU A 133 -7.29 -13.20 -19.65
N TYR A 134 -7.88 -12.67 -18.59
CA TYR A 134 -7.39 -11.48 -17.89
C TYR A 134 -6.05 -11.74 -17.20
N SER A 135 -5.99 -12.80 -16.39
CA SER A 135 -4.83 -13.10 -15.54
C SER A 135 -3.56 -13.41 -16.34
N ARG A 136 -3.68 -14.14 -17.45
CA ARG A 136 -2.54 -14.42 -18.34
C ARG A 136 -1.89 -13.15 -18.86
N ILE A 137 -2.69 -12.14 -19.21
CA ILE A 137 -2.18 -10.88 -19.72
C ILE A 137 -1.62 -10.02 -18.59
N VAL A 138 -2.39 -9.80 -17.51
CA VAL A 138 -1.94 -8.91 -16.42
C VAL A 138 -0.69 -9.43 -15.73
N PHE A 139 -0.56 -10.75 -15.53
CA PHE A 139 0.65 -11.32 -14.91
C PHE A 139 1.86 -11.37 -15.85
N LEU A 140 1.66 -11.32 -17.18
CA LEU A 140 2.77 -11.13 -18.12
C LEU A 140 3.52 -9.83 -17.84
N PHE A 141 2.84 -8.82 -17.31
CA PHE A 141 3.43 -7.54 -16.92
C PHE A 141 3.99 -7.52 -15.49
N ALA A 142 3.94 -8.63 -14.73
CA ALA A 142 4.49 -8.68 -13.37
C ALA A 142 5.96 -8.24 -13.29
N PRO A 143 6.88 -8.61 -14.20
CA PRO A 143 8.24 -8.07 -14.21
C PRO A 143 8.28 -6.55 -14.39
N VAL A 144 7.41 -6.00 -15.23
CA VAL A 144 7.31 -4.55 -15.47
C VAL A 144 6.81 -3.83 -14.22
N ILE A 145 5.80 -4.38 -13.53
CA ILE A 145 5.27 -3.86 -12.27
C ILE A 145 6.38 -3.83 -11.22
N MET A 146 7.15 -4.92 -11.07
CA MET A 146 8.26 -5.00 -10.11
C MET A 146 9.35 -3.97 -10.41
N ILE A 147 9.71 -3.78 -11.67
CA ILE A 147 10.68 -2.76 -12.11
C ILE A 147 10.14 -1.35 -11.83
N SER A 148 8.87 -1.09 -12.15
CA SER A 148 8.20 0.18 -11.90
C SER A 148 8.27 0.57 -10.43
N LEU A 149 7.88 -0.35 -9.54
CA LEU A 149 7.90 -0.14 -8.10
C LEU A 149 9.32 -0.05 -7.52
N ALA A 150 10.30 -0.78 -8.08
CA ALA A 150 11.70 -0.62 -7.70
C ALA A 150 12.22 0.78 -8.03
N PHE A 151 11.95 1.30 -9.24
CA PHE A 151 12.27 2.68 -9.59
C PHE A 151 11.57 3.68 -8.68
N GLU A 152 10.26 3.49 -8.43
CA GLU A 152 9.52 4.31 -7.48
C GLU A 152 10.26 4.44 -6.14
N LYS A 153 10.69 3.31 -5.57
CA LYS A 153 11.35 3.31 -4.26
C LYS A 153 12.76 3.88 -4.30
N ILE A 154 13.49 3.71 -5.41
CA ILE A 154 14.80 4.35 -5.63
C ILE A 154 14.63 5.88 -5.70
N PHE A 155 13.66 6.40 -6.48
CA PHE A 155 13.39 7.82 -6.59
C PHE A 155 12.91 8.42 -5.25
N GLN A 156 12.03 7.71 -4.53
CA GLN A 156 11.58 8.11 -3.19
C GLN A 156 12.76 8.18 -2.21
N ALA A 157 13.65 7.19 -2.21
CA ALA A 157 14.81 7.13 -1.32
C ALA A 157 15.75 8.33 -1.45
N VAL A 158 15.84 8.91 -2.64
CA VAL A 158 16.66 10.09 -2.91
C VAL A 158 15.86 11.40 -2.87
N GLY A 159 14.60 11.33 -2.43
CA GLY A 159 13.73 12.51 -2.25
C GLY A 159 13.12 13.09 -3.51
N ARG A 160 13.09 12.33 -4.60
CA ARG A 160 12.51 12.74 -5.88
C ARG A 160 11.01 12.39 -5.96
N MET A 161 10.23 12.92 -4.99
CA MET A 161 8.80 12.60 -4.87
C MET A 161 7.95 13.18 -5.99
N ASN A 162 8.31 14.37 -6.51
CA ASN A 162 7.59 14.97 -7.64
C ASN A 162 7.75 14.15 -8.92
N GLU A 163 8.96 13.66 -9.20
CA GLU A 163 9.21 12.78 -10.34
C GLU A 163 8.48 11.45 -10.18
N THR A 164 8.43 10.93 -8.95
CA THR A 164 7.64 9.72 -8.62
C THR A 164 6.15 9.95 -8.90
N MET A 165 5.58 11.03 -8.37
CA MET A 165 4.19 11.40 -8.60
C MET A 165 3.89 11.52 -10.10
N PHE A 166 4.74 12.23 -10.84
CA PHE A 166 4.52 12.46 -12.26
C PHE A 166 4.57 11.16 -13.08
N ALA A 167 5.51 10.26 -12.78
CA ALA A 167 5.59 8.96 -13.44
C ALA A 167 4.34 8.11 -13.18
N LEU A 168 3.87 8.05 -11.93
CA LEU A 168 2.64 7.34 -11.57
C LEU A 168 1.41 7.95 -12.23
N LEU A 169 1.30 9.29 -12.25
CA LEU A 169 0.21 10.00 -12.94
C LEU A 169 0.16 9.66 -14.43
N CYS A 170 1.30 9.68 -15.13
CA CYS A 170 1.36 9.30 -16.54
C CYS A 170 0.84 7.89 -16.78
N GLY A 171 1.22 6.91 -15.93
CA GLY A 171 0.74 5.54 -16.03
C GLY A 171 -0.76 5.41 -15.78
N CYS A 172 -1.26 6.02 -14.69
CA CYS A 172 -2.68 5.98 -14.33
C CYS A 172 -3.55 6.66 -15.40
N ILE A 173 -3.18 7.85 -15.87
CA ILE A 173 -3.94 8.58 -16.90
C ILE A 173 -3.94 7.79 -18.22
N SER A 174 -2.80 7.20 -18.60
CA SER A 174 -2.73 6.37 -19.80
C SER A 174 -3.64 5.14 -19.69
N ASN A 175 -3.69 4.50 -18.52
CA ASN A 175 -4.61 3.38 -18.29
C ASN A 175 -6.07 3.82 -18.42
N ILE A 176 -6.49 4.89 -17.73
CA ILE A 176 -7.86 5.44 -17.79
C ILE A 176 -8.30 5.75 -19.24
N ILE A 177 -7.37 6.23 -20.07
CA ILE A 177 -7.66 6.52 -21.49
C ILE A 177 -7.73 5.23 -22.31
N LEU A 178 -6.81 4.29 -22.07
CA LEU A 178 -6.72 3.04 -22.84
C LEU A 178 -7.83 2.04 -22.49
N ASP A 179 -8.36 2.05 -21.26
CA ASP A 179 -9.41 1.15 -20.85
C ASP A 179 -10.63 1.17 -21.81
N PRO A 180 -11.34 2.30 -22.01
CA PRO A 180 -12.48 2.32 -22.90
C PRO A 180 -12.08 2.04 -24.36
N LEU A 181 -10.90 2.47 -24.81
CA LEU A 181 -10.42 2.26 -26.18
C LEU A 181 -10.23 0.76 -26.47
N LEU A 182 -9.59 0.02 -25.56
CA LEU A 182 -9.26 -1.39 -25.74
C LEU A 182 -10.40 -2.32 -25.33
N ILE A 183 -11.19 -1.95 -24.32
CA ILE A 183 -12.33 -2.75 -23.85
C ILE A 183 -13.44 -2.76 -24.91
N PHE A 184 -13.85 -1.58 -25.37
CA PHE A 184 -15.01 -1.42 -26.26
C PHE A 184 -14.65 -1.34 -27.73
N GLY A 185 -13.36 -1.14 -28.08
CA GLY A 185 -12.92 -1.03 -29.47
C GLY A 185 -13.31 0.31 -30.10
N ILE A 186 -12.98 1.41 -29.43
CA ILE A 186 -13.32 2.75 -29.90
C ILE A 186 -12.30 3.21 -30.94
N GLY A 187 -12.78 3.75 -32.07
CA GLY A 187 -11.96 4.22 -33.17
C GLY A 187 -11.33 3.08 -33.95
N PHE A 188 -10.01 3.03 -34.07
CA PHE A 188 -9.26 2.00 -34.79
C PHE A 188 -8.79 0.83 -33.90
N PHE A 189 -9.13 0.88 -32.62
CA PHE A 189 -8.73 -0.18 -31.70
C PHE A 189 -9.67 -1.38 -31.78
N PRO A 190 -9.14 -2.63 -31.68
CA PRO A 190 -9.99 -3.81 -31.65
C PRO A 190 -10.74 -3.91 -30.33
N LYS A 191 -11.97 -4.43 -30.36
CA LYS A 191 -12.75 -4.72 -29.17
C LYS A 191 -12.19 -5.97 -28.47
N LEU A 192 -11.48 -5.79 -27.36
CA LEU A 192 -10.80 -6.87 -26.64
C LEU A 192 -11.52 -7.32 -25.36
N GLY A 193 -12.55 -6.58 -24.92
CA GLY A 193 -13.24 -6.87 -23.66
C GLY A 193 -12.31 -6.89 -22.46
N ILE A 194 -12.40 -7.92 -21.60
CA ILE A 194 -11.60 -8.02 -20.38
C ILE A 194 -10.08 -8.12 -20.65
N LYS A 195 -9.66 -8.63 -21.81
CA LYS A 195 -8.26 -8.62 -22.26
C LYS A 195 -7.76 -7.18 -22.46
N GLY A 196 -8.67 -6.31 -22.93
CA GLY A 196 -8.38 -4.88 -23.12
C GLY A 196 -8.02 -4.18 -21.81
N ALA A 197 -8.78 -4.45 -20.74
CA ALA A 197 -8.48 -3.94 -19.41
C ALA A 197 -7.10 -4.40 -18.90
N ALA A 198 -6.78 -5.70 -19.04
CA ALA A 198 -5.48 -6.24 -18.67
C ALA A 198 -4.32 -5.60 -19.44
N LEU A 199 -4.50 -5.38 -20.76
CA LEU A 199 -3.51 -4.73 -21.62
C LEU A 199 -3.35 -3.25 -21.26
N ALA A 200 -4.44 -2.51 -21.01
CA ALA A 200 -4.39 -1.11 -20.61
C ALA A 200 -3.60 -0.94 -19.32
N THR A 201 -3.85 -1.80 -18.33
CA THR A 201 -3.09 -1.85 -17.07
C THR A 201 -1.60 -2.09 -17.35
N GLY A 202 -1.26 -3.09 -18.14
CA GLY A 202 0.12 -3.40 -18.50
C GLY A 202 0.84 -2.27 -19.24
N ILE A 203 0.18 -1.66 -20.22
CA ILE A 203 0.73 -0.51 -20.97
C ILE A 203 0.93 0.69 -20.04
N GLY A 204 0.00 0.97 -19.13
CA GLY A 204 0.15 2.00 -18.10
C GLY A 204 1.42 1.80 -17.27
N GLN A 205 1.73 0.56 -16.86
CA GLN A 205 2.96 0.24 -16.14
C GLN A 205 4.22 0.43 -17.02
N ILE A 206 4.18 0.06 -18.30
CA ILE A 206 5.28 0.32 -19.21
C ILE A 206 5.54 1.83 -19.35
N ILE A 207 4.49 2.65 -19.50
CA ILE A 207 4.60 4.10 -19.59
C ILE A 207 5.23 4.67 -18.31
N THR A 208 4.81 4.18 -17.13
CA THR A 208 5.42 4.56 -15.85
C THR A 208 6.92 4.28 -15.85
N VAL A 209 7.34 3.08 -16.26
CA VAL A 209 8.76 2.70 -16.34
C VAL A 209 9.51 3.60 -17.34
N ILE A 210 8.94 3.88 -18.51
CA ILE A 210 9.55 4.75 -19.51
C ILE A 210 9.78 6.16 -18.94
N VAL A 211 8.80 6.71 -18.22
CA VAL A 211 8.94 8.02 -17.57
C VAL A 211 10.03 8.01 -16.52
N TYR A 212 10.13 6.95 -15.69
CA TYR A 212 11.24 6.80 -14.76
C TYR A 212 12.60 6.72 -15.46
N LEU A 213 12.70 5.98 -16.55
CA LEU A 213 13.93 5.88 -17.34
C LEU A 213 14.33 7.23 -17.94
N ILE A 214 13.37 8.01 -18.48
CA ILE A 214 13.61 9.36 -18.97
C ILE A 214 14.16 10.26 -17.87
N TYR A 215 13.54 10.23 -16.67
CA TYR A 215 14.06 11.00 -15.52
C TYR A 215 15.43 10.52 -15.07
N TYR A 216 15.65 9.21 -15.03
CA TYR A 216 16.92 8.61 -14.62
C TYR A 216 18.09 9.05 -15.52
N VAL A 217 17.84 9.16 -16.86
CA VAL A 217 18.83 9.60 -17.84
C VAL A 217 19.00 11.12 -17.82
N LYS A 218 17.90 11.89 -17.83
CA LYS A 218 17.94 13.36 -17.95
C LYS A 218 18.31 14.07 -16.65
N LYS A 219 17.96 13.51 -15.51
CA LYS A 219 18.19 14.10 -14.17
C LYS A 219 18.99 13.13 -13.32
N PRO A 220 20.32 13.17 -13.33
CA PRO A 220 21.15 12.21 -12.62
C PRO A 220 20.78 12.14 -11.12
N LEU A 221 20.58 10.93 -10.63
CA LEU A 221 20.34 10.65 -9.23
C LEU A 221 21.68 10.57 -8.47
N PRO A 222 21.69 10.84 -7.15
CA PRO A 222 22.86 10.62 -6.31
C PRO A 222 23.23 9.12 -6.21
N VAL A 223 22.31 8.23 -6.60
CA VAL A 223 22.47 6.77 -6.65
C VAL A 223 22.38 6.29 -8.10
N LYS A 224 23.30 5.40 -8.47
CA LYS A 224 23.39 4.85 -9.83
C LYS A 224 23.33 3.33 -9.81
N LEU A 225 22.62 2.75 -10.76
CA LEU A 225 22.68 1.32 -11.06
C LEU A 225 24.03 1.03 -11.74
N LYS A 226 24.89 0.24 -11.11
CA LYS A 226 26.25 0.01 -11.61
C LYS A 226 26.51 -1.49 -11.83
N LYS A 227 27.07 -1.83 -12.99
CA LYS A 227 27.52 -3.19 -13.29
C LYS A 227 28.58 -3.70 -12.29
N SER A 228 29.43 -2.81 -11.75
CA SER A 228 30.43 -3.16 -10.74
C SER A 228 29.85 -3.63 -9.41
N CYS A 229 28.54 -3.38 -9.16
CA CYS A 229 27.82 -3.88 -8.00
C CYS A 229 27.10 -5.22 -8.29
N LEU A 230 27.32 -5.85 -9.45
CA LEU A 230 26.63 -7.08 -9.86
C LEU A 230 26.93 -8.32 -9.00
N PRO A 231 28.13 -8.53 -8.40
CA PRO A 231 28.25 -9.62 -7.45
C PRO A 231 27.33 -9.36 -6.25
N LEU A 232 26.25 -10.15 -6.16
CA LEU A 232 25.31 -10.07 -5.05
C LEU A 232 26.06 -10.28 -3.73
N GLN A 233 25.85 -9.40 -2.76
CA GLN A 233 26.49 -9.44 -1.45
C GLN A 233 25.49 -9.96 -0.42
N ARG A 234 25.71 -11.19 0.05
CA ARG A 234 24.78 -11.87 0.97
C ARG A 234 24.35 -11.01 2.17
N SER A 235 25.26 -10.23 2.75
CA SER A 235 24.95 -9.37 3.89
C SER A 235 23.99 -8.22 3.54
N LEU A 236 24.16 -7.62 2.37
CA LEU A 236 23.32 -6.53 1.88
C LEU A 236 21.94 -7.06 1.45
N ASP A 237 21.94 -8.18 0.70
CA ASP A 237 20.72 -8.81 0.22
C ASP A 237 19.86 -9.30 1.38
N PHE A 238 20.48 -9.94 2.38
CA PHE A 238 19.78 -10.35 3.58
C PHE A 238 19.13 -9.17 4.32
N ARG A 239 19.78 -8.00 4.36
CA ARG A 239 19.17 -6.78 4.92
C ARG A 239 17.98 -6.28 4.12
N LEU A 240 18.03 -6.34 2.78
CA LEU A 240 16.86 -6.01 1.95
C LEU A 240 15.65 -6.88 2.31
N TYR A 241 15.85 -8.18 2.49
CA TYR A 241 14.79 -9.11 2.86
C TYR A 241 14.32 -8.95 4.31
N THR A 242 15.21 -8.67 5.27
CA THR A 242 14.82 -8.45 6.68
C THR A 242 13.93 -7.22 6.87
N ILE A 243 13.92 -6.29 5.92
CA ILE A 243 13.02 -5.15 5.90
C ILE A 243 11.83 -5.43 4.98
N GLY A 244 12.09 -5.96 3.79
CA GLY A 244 11.10 -6.15 2.74
C GLY A 244 10.06 -7.21 3.09
N VAL A 245 10.46 -8.38 3.59
CA VAL A 245 9.52 -9.45 3.95
C VAL A 245 8.54 -9.03 5.05
N PRO A 246 8.98 -8.43 6.17
CA PRO A 246 8.06 -7.83 7.13
C PRO A 246 7.09 -6.80 6.52
N ALA A 247 7.57 -5.97 5.60
CA ALA A 247 6.72 -4.98 4.94
C ALA A 247 5.67 -5.63 4.00
N ILE A 248 6.01 -6.74 3.32
CA ILE A 248 5.04 -7.54 2.55
C ILE A 248 3.95 -8.07 3.47
N LEU A 249 4.33 -8.66 4.59
CA LEU A 249 3.38 -9.19 5.58
C LEU A 249 2.49 -8.08 6.14
N ASN A 250 3.05 -6.90 6.46
CA ASN A 250 2.27 -5.75 6.91
C ASN A 250 1.15 -5.37 5.94
N LEU A 251 1.39 -5.49 4.63
CA LEU A 251 0.40 -5.21 3.59
C LEU A 251 -0.64 -6.32 3.43
N ALA A 252 -0.31 -7.56 3.80
CA ALA A 252 -1.21 -8.71 3.70
C ALA A 252 -2.14 -8.87 4.92
N LEU A 253 -1.66 -8.49 6.11
CA LEU A 253 -2.38 -8.68 7.39
C LEU A 253 -3.80 -8.09 7.43
N PRO A 254 -4.09 -6.88 6.86
CA PRO A 254 -5.45 -6.35 6.84
C PRO A 254 -6.45 -7.25 6.10
N SER A 255 -6.03 -7.88 5.00
CA SER A 255 -6.92 -8.80 4.25
C SER A 255 -7.27 -10.04 5.06
N PHE A 256 -6.31 -10.56 5.83
CA PHE A 256 -6.56 -11.68 6.74
C PHE A 256 -7.54 -11.29 7.86
N LEU A 257 -7.38 -10.10 8.44
CA LEU A 257 -8.31 -9.57 9.42
C LEU A 257 -9.73 -9.45 8.86
N VAL A 258 -9.89 -8.87 7.66
CA VAL A 258 -11.21 -8.71 7.02
C VAL A 258 -11.91 -10.07 6.86
N SER A 259 -11.18 -11.08 6.40
CA SER A 259 -11.73 -12.45 6.23
C SER A 259 -12.19 -13.03 7.56
N PHE A 260 -11.40 -12.86 8.63
CA PHE A 260 -11.76 -13.31 9.97
C PHE A 260 -13.02 -12.59 10.51
N LEU A 261 -13.05 -11.26 10.40
CA LEU A 261 -14.19 -10.47 10.89
C LEU A 261 -15.48 -10.75 10.11
N ASN A 262 -15.38 -10.97 8.78
CA ASN A 262 -16.52 -11.43 7.98
C ASN A 262 -17.08 -12.74 8.52
N GLY A 263 -16.23 -13.71 8.86
CA GLY A 263 -16.66 -14.97 9.45
C GLY A 263 -17.34 -14.79 10.82
N VAL A 264 -16.86 -13.86 11.66
CA VAL A 264 -17.50 -13.56 12.95
C VAL A 264 -18.85 -12.86 12.77
N LEU A 265 -18.92 -11.87 11.86
CA LEU A 265 -20.12 -11.03 11.66
C LEU A 265 -21.23 -11.76 10.91
N SER A 266 -20.90 -12.66 9.96
CA SER A 266 -21.88 -13.47 9.24
C SER A 266 -22.71 -14.37 10.15
N ALA A 267 -22.18 -14.73 11.32
CA ALA A 267 -22.93 -15.49 12.32
C ALA A 267 -24.07 -14.69 12.97
N TYR A 268 -24.09 -13.37 12.82
CA TYR A 268 -25.14 -12.50 13.37
C TYR A 268 -26.11 -12.00 12.29
N SER A 269 -25.60 -11.45 11.17
CA SER A 269 -26.40 -11.04 10.01
C SER A 269 -25.51 -10.65 8.84
N ASP A 270 -25.97 -10.86 7.61
CA ASP A 270 -25.33 -10.39 6.38
C ASP A 270 -25.20 -8.87 6.33
N ILE A 271 -26.12 -8.13 6.96
CA ILE A 271 -26.06 -6.67 7.09
C ILE A 271 -24.72 -6.22 7.68
N TYR A 272 -24.22 -6.89 8.72
CA TYR A 272 -22.97 -6.51 9.36
C TYR A 272 -21.74 -6.80 8.49
N VAL A 273 -21.80 -7.81 7.64
CA VAL A 273 -20.77 -8.09 6.62
C VAL A 273 -20.72 -6.95 5.59
N VAL A 274 -21.90 -6.50 5.13
CA VAL A 274 -22.01 -5.33 4.23
C VAL A 274 -21.48 -4.07 4.91
N VAL A 275 -21.85 -3.82 6.16
CA VAL A 275 -21.35 -2.69 6.97
C VAL A 275 -19.83 -2.70 7.06
N LEU A 276 -19.22 -3.86 7.35
CA LEU A 276 -17.76 -3.99 7.41
C LEU A 276 -17.10 -3.66 6.05
N GLY A 277 -17.70 -4.15 4.96
CA GLY A 277 -17.23 -3.86 3.61
C GLY A 277 -17.25 -2.35 3.28
N ILE A 278 -18.34 -1.67 3.63
CA ILE A 278 -18.47 -0.22 3.46
C ILE A 278 -17.44 0.52 4.32
N TYR A 279 -17.30 0.11 5.59
CA TYR A 279 -16.31 0.68 6.50
C TYR A 279 -14.89 0.63 5.92
N TYR A 280 -14.44 -0.53 5.39
CA TYR A 280 -13.09 -0.63 4.82
C TYR A 280 -12.89 0.23 3.58
N LYS A 281 -13.93 0.42 2.75
CA LYS A 281 -13.87 1.37 1.64
C LYS A 281 -13.68 2.81 2.13
N LEU A 282 -14.48 3.24 3.11
CA LEU A 282 -14.36 4.57 3.73
C LEU A 282 -12.99 4.74 4.42
N GLN A 283 -12.55 3.75 5.19
CA GLN A 283 -11.25 3.76 5.86
C GLN A 283 -10.10 3.98 4.87
N THR A 284 -10.14 3.34 3.71
CA THR A 284 -9.10 3.51 2.69
C THR A 284 -8.93 4.97 2.31
N PHE A 285 -10.02 5.70 2.06
CA PHE A 285 -9.97 7.12 1.72
C PHE A 285 -9.53 8.00 2.90
N LEU A 286 -10.01 7.70 4.10
CA LEU A 286 -9.68 8.47 5.31
C LEU A 286 -8.21 8.34 5.70
N TYR A 287 -7.63 7.14 5.53
CA TYR A 287 -6.23 6.87 5.87
C TYR A 287 -5.23 7.23 4.76
N LEU A 288 -5.70 7.48 3.54
CA LEU A 288 -4.85 7.77 2.38
C LEU A 288 -3.90 8.96 2.61
N PRO A 289 -4.35 10.14 3.15
CA PRO A 289 -3.44 11.24 3.40
C PRO A 289 -2.38 10.92 4.47
N ALA A 290 -2.76 10.22 5.54
CA ALA A 290 -1.82 9.78 6.57
C ALA A 290 -0.80 8.79 6.00
N SER A 291 -1.22 7.86 5.17
CA SER A 291 -0.33 6.93 4.47
C SER A 291 0.67 7.65 3.55
N GLY A 292 0.24 8.71 2.87
CA GLY A 292 1.12 9.56 2.07
C GLY A 292 2.19 10.27 2.91
N ILE A 293 1.82 10.78 4.09
CA ILE A 293 2.77 11.37 5.04
C ILE A 293 3.80 10.32 5.49
N VAL A 294 3.35 9.13 5.85
CA VAL A 294 4.24 8.04 6.27
C VAL A 294 5.19 7.62 5.15
N GLN A 295 4.72 7.55 3.91
CA GLN A 295 5.58 7.25 2.76
C GLN A 295 6.64 8.36 2.54
N GLY A 296 6.25 9.62 2.64
CA GLY A 296 7.17 10.75 2.53
C GLY A 296 8.18 10.82 3.69
N MET A 297 7.78 10.40 4.88
CA MET A 297 8.62 10.38 6.07
C MET A 297 9.73 9.32 6.01
N ARG A 298 9.46 8.13 5.47
CA ARG A 298 10.40 6.98 5.47
C ARG A 298 11.81 7.33 5.01
N PRO A 299 12.03 7.87 3.79
CA PRO A 299 13.38 8.19 3.32
C PRO A 299 14.03 9.30 4.13
N VAL A 300 13.24 10.26 4.63
CA VAL A 300 13.78 11.37 5.44
C VAL A 300 14.30 10.86 6.78
N ILE A 301 13.57 9.96 7.44
CA ILE A 301 14.00 9.28 8.67
C ILE A 301 15.22 8.43 8.40
N GLY A 302 15.19 7.57 7.36
CA GLY A 302 16.29 6.68 7.03
C GLY A 302 17.59 7.43 6.74
N TYR A 303 17.52 8.52 5.97
CA TYR A 303 18.64 9.38 5.68
C TYR A 303 19.24 10.03 6.95
N ASN A 304 18.41 10.67 7.78
CA ASN A 304 18.89 11.33 8.99
C ASN A 304 19.42 10.33 10.03
N TYR A 305 18.86 9.13 10.09
CA TYR A 305 19.36 8.04 10.90
C TYR A 305 20.75 7.58 10.44
N GLY A 306 20.94 7.39 9.13
CA GLY A 306 22.25 7.08 8.55
C GLY A 306 23.29 8.19 8.77
N ALA A 307 22.87 9.44 8.79
CA ALA A 307 23.71 10.60 9.07
C ALA A 307 24.04 10.79 10.56
N GLY A 308 23.48 9.98 11.47
CA GLY A 308 23.69 10.12 12.92
C GLY A 308 22.87 11.23 13.57
N GLU A 309 21.96 11.90 12.84
CA GLU A 309 21.18 13.06 13.30
C GLU A 309 19.93 12.62 14.10
N MET A 310 20.15 12.01 15.26
CA MET A 310 19.10 11.40 16.08
C MET A 310 18.05 12.38 16.56
N ASP A 311 18.44 13.60 16.94
CA ASP A 311 17.49 14.63 17.37
C ASP A 311 16.59 15.07 16.23
N ARG A 312 17.12 15.09 15.00
CA ARG A 312 16.36 15.39 13.82
C ARG A 312 15.38 14.25 13.49
N VAL A 313 15.79 12.99 13.62
CA VAL A 313 14.91 11.81 13.50
C VAL A 313 13.72 11.91 14.45
N ARG A 314 13.96 12.24 15.73
CA ARG A 314 12.89 12.41 16.72
C ARG A 314 11.95 13.56 16.38
N LYS A 315 12.46 14.70 15.90
CA LYS A 315 11.65 15.84 15.48
C LYS A 315 10.81 15.52 14.25
N ILE A 316 11.37 14.81 13.26
CA ILE A 316 10.66 14.35 12.05
C ILE A 316 9.51 13.42 12.46
N PHE A 317 9.76 12.44 13.31
CA PHE A 317 8.74 11.53 13.81
C PHE A 317 7.60 12.27 14.54
N ARG A 318 7.93 13.18 15.46
CA ARG A 318 6.93 13.97 16.20
C ARG A 318 6.06 14.80 15.25
N LEU A 319 6.67 15.44 14.27
CA LEU A 319 5.93 16.27 13.32
C LEU A 319 5.03 15.43 12.42
N ALA A 320 5.52 14.30 11.90
CA ALA A 320 4.71 13.36 11.11
C ALA A 320 3.54 12.81 11.93
N LEU A 321 3.77 12.48 13.21
CA LEU A 321 2.71 12.04 14.13
C LEU A 321 1.65 13.12 14.34
N LEU A 322 2.05 14.38 14.52
CA LEU A 322 1.11 15.50 14.65
C LEU A 322 0.30 15.71 13.36
N MET A 323 0.93 15.62 12.20
CA MET A 323 0.26 15.74 10.91
C MET A 323 -0.74 14.59 10.70
N CYS A 324 -0.35 13.34 10.96
CA CYS A 324 -1.23 12.18 10.90
C CYS A 324 -2.37 12.29 11.92
N GLY A 325 -2.07 12.70 13.16
CA GLY A 325 -3.05 12.94 14.21
C GLY A 325 -4.09 13.98 13.83
N GLY A 326 -3.67 15.09 13.22
CA GLY A 326 -4.57 16.12 12.70
C GLY A 326 -5.52 15.60 11.62
N ILE A 327 -5.01 14.82 10.66
CA ILE A 327 -5.82 14.16 9.62
C ILE A 327 -6.81 13.19 10.24
N MET A 328 -6.35 12.34 11.18
CA MET A 328 -7.21 11.36 11.84
C MET A 328 -8.27 12.04 12.73
N THR A 329 -7.96 13.19 13.33
CA THR A 329 -8.96 14.00 14.03
C THR A 329 -10.04 14.49 13.09
N GLY A 330 -9.67 15.04 11.93
CA GLY A 330 -10.62 15.42 10.88
C GLY A 330 -11.48 14.24 10.43
N GLY A 331 -10.87 13.08 10.18
CA GLY A 331 -11.56 11.83 9.83
C GLY A 331 -12.53 11.36 10.92
N THR A 332 -12.12 11.44 12.18
CA THR A 332 -12.98 11.10 13.33
C THR A 332 -14.20 12.02 13.39
N LEU A 333 -13.99 13.34 13.32
CA LEU A 333 -15.10 14.31 13.34
C LEU A 333 -16.07 14.07 12.18
N LEU A 334 -15.54 13.83 10.98
CA LEU A 334 -16.36 13.53 9.81
C LEU A 334 -17.20 12.27 10.02
N CYS A 335 -16.62 11.21 10.57
CA CYS A 335 -17.34 9.97 10.88
C CYS A 335 -18.35 10.13 12.04
N LEU A 336 -18.07 10.98 13.03
CA LEU A 336 -19.00 11.18 14.13
C LEU A 336 -20.24 11.96 13.70
N PHE A 337 -20.06 13.05 12.92
CA PHE A 337 -21.17 13.93 12.53
C PHE A 337 -21.94 13.42 11.31
N PHE A 338 -21.27 12.82 10.33
CA PHE A 338 -21.85 12.43 9.04
C PHE A 338 -21.89 10.92 8.83
N ALA A 339 -21.88 10.10 9.91
CA ALA A 339 -21.80 8.63 9.80
C ALA A 339 -22.87 8.03 8.88
N ASN A 340 -24.14 8.44 9.07
CA ASN A 340 -25.25 7.89 8.30
C ASN A 340 -25.20 8.32 6.83
N ASP A 341 -24.80 9.57 6.56
CA ASP A 341 -24.65 10.10 5.19
C ASP A 341 -23.53 9.37 4.45
N LEU A 342 -22.41 9.15 5.13
CA LEU A 342 -21.27 8.40 4.58
C LEU A 342 -21.64 6.95 4.23
N ILE A 343 -22.38 6.26 5.09
CA ILE A 343 -22.88 4.92 4.79
C ILE A 343 -23.93 4.97 3.69
N GLY A 344 -24.81 5.97 3.71
CA GLY A 344 -25.86 6.18 2.71
C GLY A 344 -25.35 6.41 1.29
N MET A 345 -24.09 6.82 1.12
CA MET A 345 -23.43 6.87 -0.20
C MET A 345 -23.27 5.49 -0.86
N PHE A 346 -23.30 4.41 -0.08
CA PHE A 346 -23.05 3.05 -0.56
C PHE A 346 -24.28 2.15 -0.54
N THR A 347 -25.33 2.50 0.19
CA THR A 347 -26.56 1.71 0.32
C THR A 347 -27.77 2.58 0.57
N THR A 348 -28.93 2.14 0.09
CA THR A 348 -30.24 2.78 0.36
C THR A 348 -31.04 2.04 1.43
N ASN A 349 -30.55 0.90 1.94
CA ASN A 349 -31.23 0.11 2.96
C ASN A 349 -31.14 0.82 4.32
N PRO A 350 -32.27 1.24 4.94
CA PRO A 350 -32.29 1.98 6.19
C PRO A 350 -31.64 1.23 7.37
N GLU A 351 -31.82 -0.09 7.45
CA GLU A 351 -31.23 -0.92 8.50
C GLU A 351 -29.70 -0.94 8.39
N THR A 352 -29.18 -1.09 7.17
CA THR A 352 -27.74 -1.05 6.91
C THR A 352 -27.17 0.33 7.21
N ILE A 353 -27.88 1.42 6.91
CA ILE A 353 -27.46 2.78 7.21
C ILE A 353 -27.40 2.99 8.72
N GLN A 354 -28.41 2.55 9.47
CA GLN A 354 -28.43 2.69 10.93
C GLN A 354 -27.32 1.87 11.60
N ALA A 355 -27.19 0.59 11.22
CA ALA A 355 -26.17 -0.31 11.78
C ALA A 355 -24.75 0.18 11.41
N GLY A 356 -24.55 0.62 10.17
CA GLY A 356 -23.28 1.14 9.69
C GLY A 356 -22.91 2.49 10.31
N GLY A 357 -23.89 3.37 10.52
CA GLY A 357 -23.68 4.64 11.21
C GLY A 357 -23.25 4.45 12.66
N LEU A 358 -23.84 3.49 13.37
CA LEU A 358 -23.39 3.10 14.72
C LEU A 358 -21.96 2.54 14.69
N ALA A 359 -21.71 1.58 13.81
CA ALA A 359 -20.38 0.97 13.64
C ALA A 359 -19.31 2.04 13.37
N LEU A 360 -19.56 2.94 12.43
CA LEU A 360 -18.60 3.97 12.03
C LEU A 360 -18.27 4.94 13.18
N ARG A 361 -19.26 5.34 13.98
CA ARG A 361 -19.04 6.17 15.17
C ARG A 361 -18.19 5.49 16.22
N ILE A 362 -18.46 4.19 16.49
CA ILE A 362 -17.67 3.42 17.47
C ILE A 362 -16.23 3.23 17.00
N ILE A 363 -16.04 2.76 15.76
CA ILE A 363 -14.71 2.47 15.22
C ILE A 363 -13.87 3.74 15.08
N SER A 364 -14.45 4.84 14.63
CA SER A 364 -13.73 6.10 14.41
C SER A 364 -13.16 6.72 15.68
N SER A 365 -13.66 6.36 16.86
CA SER A 365 -13.09 6.78 18.14
C SER A 365 -11.64 6.32 18.31
N GLY A 366 -11.23 5.25 17.63
CA GLY A 366 -9.86 4.74 17.60
C GLY A 366 -8.94 5.42 16.58
N PHE A 367 -9.44 6.21 15.62
CA PHE A 367 -8.63 6.73 14.51
C PHE A 367 -7.50 7.66 14.96
N ILE A 368 -7.78 8.57 15.90
CA ILE A 368 -6.75 9.49 16.44
C ILE A 368 -5.61 8.69 17.05
N VAL A 369 -5.94 7.69 17.84
CA VAL A 369 -4.96 6.84 18.53
C VAL A 369 -4.18 5.97 17.52
N SER A 370 -4.85 5.50 16.45
CA SER A 370 -4.21 4.70 15.39
C SER A 370 -3.08 5.44 14.68
N SER A 371 -3.11 6.79 14.66
CA SER A 371 -2.02 7.58 14.09
C SER A 371 -0.67 7.26 14.71
N ILE A 372 -0.64 6.86 15.99
CA ILE A 372 0.59 6.51 16.71
C ILE A 372 1.19 5.22 16.15
N SER A 373 0.40 4.16 16.05
CA SER A 373 0.86 2.86 15.55
C SER A 373 1.23 2.92 14.07
N VAL A 374 0.44 3.63 13.25
CA VAL A 374 0.71 3.82 11.82
C VAL A 374 2.00 4.59 11.58
N THR A 375 2.20 5.70 12.29
CA THR A 375 3.41 6.52 12.14
C THR A 375 4.64 5.79 12.70
N ALA A 376 4.51 5.09 13.83
CA ALA A 376 5.61 4.32 14.42
C ALA A 376 6.04 3.15 13.53
N SER A 377 5.09 2.41 12.97
CA SER A 377 5.36 1.32 12.02
C SER A 377 6.12 1.83 10.80
N GLY A 378 5.65 2.92 10.18
CA GLY A 378 6.33 3.52 9.04
C GLY A 378 7.71 4.11 9.36
N ALA A 379 7.88 4.69 10.55
CA ALA A 379 9.19 5.17 11.01
C ALA A 379 10.18 4.02 11.19
N LEU A 380 9.75 2.91 11.80
CA LEU A 380 10.58 1.69 11.95
C LEU A 380 10.99 1.10 10.62
N GLU A 381 10.09 1.09 9.61
CA GLU A 381 10.45 0.68 8.26
C GLU A 381 11.52 1.60 7.66
N GLY A 382 11.36 2.92 7.81
CA GLY A 382 12.37 3.91 7.36
C GLY A 382 13.72 3.76 8.07
N LEU A 383 13.73 3.33 9.34
CA LEU A 383 14.93 3.01 10.11
C LEU A 383 15.58 1.67 9.75
N GLY A 384 14.99 0.91 8.82
CA GLY A 384 15.42 -0.43 8.48
C GLY A 384 15.09 -1.48 9.54
N LYS A 385 14.15 -1.20 10.43
CA LYS A 385 13.71 -2.08 11.53
C LYS A 385 12.36 -2.74 11.17
N GLY A 386 12.34 -3.50 10.06
CA GLY A 386 11.13 -4.10 9.51
C GLY A 386 10.46 -5.10 10.46
N VAL A 387 11.24 -5.91 11.18
CA VAL A 387 10.69 -6.89 12.15
C VAL A 387 9.92 -6.19 13.27
N GLN A 388 10.42 -5.06 13.79
CA GLN A 388 9.74 -4.28 14.82
C GLN A 388 8.44 -3.66 14.29
N SER A 389 8.43 -3.22 13.01
CA SER A 389 7.22 -2.77 12.34
C SER A 389 6.20 -3.88 12.21
N LEU A 390 6.62 -5.09 11.81
CA LEU A 390 5.75 -6.26 11.71
C LEU A 390 5.14 -6.65 13.06
N LEU A 391 5.89 -6.57 14.15
CA LEU A 391 5.35 -6.85 15.49
C LEU A 391 4.18 -5.91 15.84
N ILE A 392 4.29 -4.62 15.52
CA ILE A 392 3.20 -3.66 15.71
C ILE A 392 1.98 -4.09 14.88
N SER A 393 2.19 -4.43 13.62
CA SER A 393 1.10 -4.85 12.72
C SER A 393 0.46 -6.17 13.16
N LEU A 394 1.25 -7.14 13.60
CA LEU A 394 0.72 -8.40 14.15
C LEU A 394 -0.13 -8.16 15.40
N MET A 395 0.31 -7.30 16.30
CA MET A 395 -0.51 -6.92 17.47
C MET A 395 -1.82 -6.29 17.03
N ARG A 396 -1.78 -5.38 16.07
CA ARG A 396 -2.92 -4.62 15.58
C ARG A 396 -3.91 -5.48 14.79
N TYR A 397 -3.44 -6.36 13.91
CA TYR A 397 -4.31 -7.08 12.96
C TYR A 397 -4.60 -8.54 13.35
N VAL A 398 -3.85 -9.11 14.29
CA VAL A 398 -4.00 -10.54 14.66
C VAL A 398 -4.11 -10.73 16.14
N ILE A 399 -3.08 -10.37 16.90
CA ILE A 399 -2.91 -10.78 18.30
C ILE A 399 -3.96 -10.14 19.22
N ILE A 400 -4.35 -8.90 18.97
CA ILE A 400 -5.28 -8.16 19.84
C ILE A 400 -6.69 -8.16 19.24
N ILE A 401 -6.84 -7.71 17.99
CA ILE A 401 -8.18 -7.47 17.43
C ILE A 401 -8.98 -8.76 17.23
N MET A 402 -8.36 -9.86 16.77
CA MET A 402 -9.11 -11.08 16.51
C MET A 402 -9.66 -11.71 17.79
N PRO A 403 -8.86 -11.92 18.85
CA PRO A 403 -9.41 -12.39 20.12
C PRO A 403 -10.40 -11.42 20.75
N ALA A 404 -10.12 -10.11 20.71
CA ALA A 404 -11.02 -9.09 21.23
C ALA A 404 -12.38 -9.10 20.50
N ALA A 405 -12.37 -9.11 19.16
CA ALA A 405 -13.59 -9.17 18.37
C ALA A 405 -14.38 -10.46 18.65
N PHE A 406 -13.69 -11.60 18.72
CA PHE A 406 -14.34 -12.88 19.03
C PHE A 406 -14.98 -12.88 20.43
N ILE A 407 -14.24 -12.46 21.45
CA ILE A 407 -14.75 -12.45 22.83
C ILE A 407 -15.88 -11.43 22.99
N LEU A 408 -15.66 -10.20 22.55
CA LEU A 408 -16.66 -9.13 22.69
C LEU A 408 -17.91 -9.38 21.86
N SER A 409 -17.79 -10.08 20.74
CA SER A 409 -18.95 -10.47 19.95
C SER A 409 -19.87 -11.44 20.72
N ARG A 410 -19.33 -12.28 21.59
CA ARG A 410 -20.13 -13.19 22.43
C ARG A 410 -20.87 -12.46 23.54
N ILE A 411 -20.42 -11.26 23.94
CA ILE A 411 -21.02 -10.47 25.01
C ILE A 411 -22.02 -9.45 24.45
N TRP A 412 -21.65 -8.74 23.37
CA TRP A 412 -22.40 -7.61 22.82
C TRP A 412 -22.81 -7.78 21.34
N GLY A 413 -22.74 -9.01 20.81
CA GLY A 413 -23.04 -9.26 19.40
C GLY A 413 -22.13 -8.48 18.46
N ALA A 414 -22.66 -8.04 17.31
CA ALA A 414 -21.91 -7.26 16.32
C ALA A 414 -21.29 -5.96 16.88
N VAL A 415 -21.97 -5.31 17.85
CA VAL A 415 -21.45 -4.10 18.52
C VAL A 415 -20.14 -4.40 19.26
N GLY A 416 -19.98 -5.60 19.79
CA GLY A 416 -18.73 -6.05 20.38
C GLY A 416 -17.56 -6.08 19.40
N VAL A 417 -17.81 -6.48 18.15
CA VAL A 417 -16.79 -6.45 17.09
C VAL A 417 -16.34 -5.01 16.82
N TRP A 418 -17.29 -4.05 16.76
CA TRP A 418 -16.94 -2.63 16.54
C TRP A 418 -16.10 -2.05 17.68
N ASN A 419 -16.41 -2.44 18.92
CA ASN A 419 -15.63 -2.00 20.08
C ASN A 419 -14.22 -2.59 20.11
N ALA A 420 -14.00 -3.77 19.54
CA ALA A 420 -12.66 -4.36 19.44
C ALA A 420 -11.67 -3.46 18.67
N PHE A 421 -12.14 -2.63 17.74
CA PHE A 421 -11.27 -1.75 16.95
C PHE A 421 -10.57 -0.69 17.82
N TRP A 422 -11.32 0.13 18.56
CA TRP A 422 -10.70 1.19 19.37
C TRP A 422 -9.87 0.64 20.54
N ILE A 423 -10.28 -0.48 21.13
CA ILE A 423 -9.50 -1.17 22.18
C ILE A 423 -8.15 -1.63 21.62
N THR A 424 -8.17 -2.20 20.41
CA THR A 424 -6.95 -2.62 19.70
C THR A 424 -6.05 -1.43 19.38
N GLU A 425 -6.62 -0.33 18.90
CA GLU A 425 -5.82 0.85 18.58
C GLU A 425 -5.14 1.44 19.81
N LEU A 426 -5.84 1.48 20.96
CA LEU A 426 -5.27 1.95 22.23
C LEU A 426 -4.11 1.06 22.70
N THR A 427 -4.32 -0.25 22.74
CA THR A 427 -3.30 -1.21 23.19
C THR A 427 -2.11 -1.27 22.24
N SER A 428 -2.37 -1.23 20.92
CA SER A 428 -1.33 -1.21 19.90
C SER A 428 -0.53 0.10 19.93
N ALA A 429 -1.15 1.23 20.22
CA ALA A 429 -0.46 2.51 20.35
C ALA A 429 0.55 2.50 21.52
N ILE A 430 0.15 1.96 22.68
CA ILE A 430 1.04 1.81 23.85
C ILE A 430 2.24 0.93 23.47
N ALA A 431 1.98 -0.24 22.87
CA ALA A 431 3.03 -1.14 22.42
C ALA A 431 3.95 -0.49 21.37
N SER A 432 3.39 0.28 20.44
CA SER A 432 4.13 0.97 19.39
C SER A 432 5.09 2.01 19.95
N VAL A 433 4.66 2.81 20.93
CA VAL A 433 5.53 3.77 21.62
C VAL A 433 6.68 3.04 22.31
N TRP A 434 6.40 1.96 23.01
CA TRP A 434 7.43 1.17 23.69
C TRP A 434 8.43 0.55 22.72
N ILE A 435 7.96 -0.09 21.64
CA ILE A 435 8.83 -0.70 20.62
C ILE A 435 9.68 0.39 19.94
N TYR A 436 9.08 1.53 19.57
CA TYR A 436 9.78 2.63 18.95
C TYR A 436 10.88 3.18 19.86
N GLN A 437 10.57 3.48 21.14
CA GLN A 437 11.56 3.98 22.10
C GLN A 437 12.70 2.99 22.35
N LYS A 438 12.38 1.70 22.50
CA LYS A 438 13.40 0.65 22.69
C LYS A 438 14.32 0.52 21.47
N SER A 439 13.82 0.82 20.28
CA SER A 439 14.58 0.76 19.04
C SER A 439 15.72 1.80 18.95
N PHE A 440 15.77 2.80 19.81
CA PHE A 440 16.84 3.79 19.89
C PHE A 440 17.84 3.56 21.05
N LYS A 441 17.60 2.55 21.89
CA LYS A 441 18.48 2.27 23.05
C LYS A 441 19.62 1.30 22.71
N HIS A 442 19.66 0.83 21.48
CA HIS A 442 20.70 -0.05 20.91
C HIS A 442 21.13 0.52 19.55
#